data_03c98d2ac0041f785d8e003804a6adaf
#
_entry.id   03c98d2ac0041f785d8e003804a6adaf
#
_cell.length_a   1.000
_cell.length_b   1.000
_cell.length_c   1.000
_cell.angle_alpha   90.00
_cell.angle_beta   90.00
_cell.angle_gamma   90.00
#
_symmetry.space_group_name_H-M   'P 1'
#
loop_
_entity.id
_entity.type
_entity.pdbx_description
1 polymer ?
#
loop_
_entity_poly.entity_id
_entity_poly.type
_entity_poly.pdbx_seq_one_letter_code
_entity_poly.pdbx_strand_id
1 'polypeptide(L)'
;RNVLEPDRPNRAPSKYIVTQAPGYAFHLTHDIWLDVDEFERRLNQAHNLPEPGLRLHFLEAAITLYHDDYLSSDPYADWLQTERDRLRERFFNALLQTADLYADAGRYADAITTCRRLLASDEVRENAYQALMRYQAESGDSAGALLTYERCRTLLLDELGADPSPMTQQLHHRILNGEVEPRQIAAGLINVSASTSTVIDSVHVDASFQPLVLPQRTLLPVLDADNTRFFVGRQLELGQLEERLQGVADGHGALVLLEGEAGVGKTRLAY
;
A
#
# COMPACT_ATOMS: atom_id res chain seq x y z
N ARG A 1 -16.99 -24.27 -16.39
CA ARG A 1 -16.83 -23.91 -17.82
C ARG A 1 -17.91 -22.92 -18.26
N ASN A 2 -19.21 -23.20 -18.01
CA ASN A 2 -20.29 -22.32 -18.45
C ASN A 2 -20.29 -20.94 -17.80
N VAL A 3 -19.69 -20.78 -16.62
CA VAL A 3 -19.51 -19.48 -15.95
C VAL A 3 -18.47 -18.61 -16.67
N LEU A 4 -17.38 -19.23 -17.10
CA LEU A 4 -16.28 -18.53 -17.80
C LEU A 4 -16.56 -18.33 -19.29
N GLU A 5 -17.42 -19.14 -19.88
CA GLU A 5 -17.75 -19.16 -21.30
C GLU A 5 -19.24 -19.42 -21.50
N PRO A 6 -20.11 -18.43 -21.16
CA PRO A 6 -21.56 -18.61 -21.22
C PRO A 6 -22.09 -18.90 -22.63
N ASP A 7 -21.44 -18.33 -23.65
CA ASP A 7 -21.86 -18.47 -25.05
C ASP A 7 -21.19 -19.65 -25.77
N ARG A 8 -20.46 -20.51 -25.04
CA ARG A 8 -19.75 -21.64 -25.64
C ARG A 8 -20.74 -22.69 -26.14
N PRO A 9 -20.63 -23.14 -27.43
CA PRO A 9 -21.47 -24.21 -27.94
C PRO A 9 -21.32 -25.50 -27.14
N ASN A 10 -22.41 -26.26 -27.01
CA ASN A 10 -22.38 -27.57 -26.36
C ASN A 10 -21.31 -28.49 -26.96
N ARG A 11 -20.48 -29.06 -26.09
CA ARG A 11 -19.34 -29.94 -26.44
C ARG A 11 -18.13 -29.28 -27.11
N ALA A 12 -18.13 -27.97 -27.34
CA ALA A 12 -16.94 -27.29 -27.81
C ALA A 12 -15.81 -27.35 -26.77
N PRO A 13 -14.54 -27.40 -27.15
CA PRO A 13 -13.43 -27.30 -26.19
C PRO A 13 -13.48 -25.96 -25.49
N SER A 14 -13.12 -25.95 -24.20
CA SER A 14 -13.01 -24.69 -23.43
C SER A 14 -11.70 -23.99 -23.76
N LYS A 15 -11.76 -22.67 -23.90
CA LYS A 15 -10.58 -21.82 -24.07
C LYS A 15 -9.75 -21.74 -22.78
N TYR A 16 -10.45 -21.72 -21.62
CA TYR A 16 -9.82 -21.48 -20.34
C TYR A 16 -9.56 -22.76 -19.53
N ILE A 17 -10.44 -23.80 -19.64
CA ILE A 17 -10.29 -25.02 -18.87
C ILE A 17 -9.98 -26.16 -19.82
N VAL A 18 -8.71 -26.54 -19.90
CA VAL A 18 -8.22 -27.64 -20.73
C VAL A 18 -8.16 -28.92 -19.92
N THR A 19 -8.47 -30.05 -20.56
CA THR A 19 -8.31 -31.36 -19.94
C THR A 19 -6.86 -31.80 -20.13
N GLN A 20 -6.17 -32.03 -19.04
CA GLN A 20 -4.80 -32.49 -19.01
C GLN A 20 -4.70 -33.63 -17.99
N ALA A 21 -4.41 -34.85 -18.48
CA ALA A 21 -4.35 -36.02 -17.59
C ALA A 21 -3.29 -35.80 -16.49
N PRO A 22 -3.60 -36.09 -15.21
CA PRO A 22 -4.79 -36.77 -14.70
C PRO A 22 -5.99 -35.85 -14.34
N GLY A 23 -6.03 -34.57 -14.74
CA GLY A 23 -7.06 -33.65 -14.32
C GLY A 23 -7.39 -32.56 -15.33
N TYR A 24 -7.56 -31.35 -14.81
CA TYR A 24 -7.84 -30.15 -15.56
C TYR A 24 -6.78 -29.09 -15.27
N ALA A 25 -6.43 -28.30 -16.29
CA ALA A 25 -5.59 -27.12 -16.12
C ALA A 25 -6.36 -25.87 -16.55
N PHE A 26 -6.10 -24.77 -15.87
CA PHE A 26 -6.54 -23.46 -16.30
C PHE A 26 -5.54 -22.90 -17.30
N HIS A 27 -6.01 -22.59 -18.50
CA HIS A 27 -5.18 -22.04 -19.56
C HIS A 27 -5.17 -20.52 -19.45
N LEU A 28 -4.09 -19.97 -18.93
CA LEU A 28 -3.87 -18.53 -18.87
C LEU A 28 -3.60 -18.02 -20.29
N THR A 29 -4.52 -17.25 -20.83
CA THR A 29 -4.35 -16.51 -22.08
C THR A 29 -3.91 -15.08 -21.75
N HIS A 30 -3.37 -14.35 -22.72
CA HIS A 30 -2.95 -12.96 -22.55
C HIS A 30 -4.09 -12.00 -22.14
N ASP A 31 -5.34 -12.43 -22.27
CA ASP A 31 -6.52 -11.66 -21.92
C ASP A 31 -6.94 -11.82 -20.46
N ILE A 32 -6.20 -12.59 -19.65
CA ILE A 32 -6.51 -12.85 -18.25
C ILE A 32 -5.53 -12.08 -17.38
N TRP A 33 -6.06 -11.20 -16.57
CA TRP A 33 -5.30 -10.51 -15.51
C TRP A 33 -5.48 -11.27 -14.20
N LEU A 34 -4.37 -11.57 -13.52
CA LEU A 34 -4.34 -12.13 -12.18
C LEU A 34 -3.59 -11.17 -11.26
N ASP A 35 -4.18 -10.88 -10.11
CA ASP A 35 -3.59 -10.02 -9.08
C ASP A 35 -2.25 -10.58 -8.56
N VAL A 36 -2.17 -11.90 -8.40
CA VAL A 36 -0.93 -12.60 -7.96
C VAL A 36 0.19 -12.43 -8.98
N ASP A 37 -0.09 -12.65 -10.28
CA ASP A 37 0.92 -12.49 -11.34
C ASP A 37 1.40 -11.04 -11.43
N GLU A 38 0.48 -10.09 -11.29
CA GLU A 38 0.79 -8.67 -11.30
C GLU A 38 1.60 -8.26 -10.05
N PHE A 39 1.23 -8.77 -8.87
CA PHE A 39 1.98 -8.59 -7.63
C PHE A 39 3.43 -9.05 -7.79
N GLU A 40 3.63 -10.28 -8.26
CA GLU A 40 4.96 -10.83 -8.47
C GLU A 40 5.75 -10.09 -9.55
N ARG A 41 5.09 -9.70 -10.63
CA ARG A 41 5.72 -8.91 -11.69
C ARG A 41 6.25 -7.57 -11.18
N ARG A 42 5.46 -6.88 -10.34
CA ARG A 42 5.88 -5.60 -9.74
C ARG A 42 7.01 -5.76 -8.76
N LEU A 43 7.00 -6.80 -7.92
CA LEU A 43 8.12 -7.11 -7.03
C LEU A 43 9.41 -7.40 -7.80
N ASN A 44 9.31 -8.16 -8.88
CA ASN A 44 10.46 -8.47 -9.73
C ASN A 44 10.98 -7.22 -10.46
N GLN A 45 10.09 -6.31 -10.88
CA GLN A 45 10.48 -5.02 -11.44
C GLN A 45 11.22 -4.17 -10.40
N ALA A 46 10.67 -4.04 -9.19
CA ALA A 46 11.31 -3.30 -8.11
C ALA A 46 12.71 -3.83 -7.79
N HIS A 47 12.88 -5.16 -7.76
CA HIS A 47 14.17 -5.79 -7.48
C HIS A 47 15.27 -5.42 -8.49
N ASN A 48 14.91 -5.28 -9.76
CA ASN A 48 15.87 -5.04 -10.86
C ASN A 48 16.18 -3.56 -11.10
N LEU A 49 15.50 -2.64 -10.40
CA LEU A 49 15.70 -1.20 -10.58
C LEU A 49 16.74 -0.65 -9.61
N PRO A 50 17.76 0.07 -10.09
CA PRO A 50 18.76 0.69 -9.23
C PRO A 50 18.26 1.98 -8.56
N GLU A 51 17.27 2.66 -9.14
CA GLU A 51 16.78 3.96 -8.69
C GLU A 51 15.76 3.80 -7.56
N PRO A 52 16.01 4.37 -6.34
CA PRO A 52 15.20 4.17 -5.16
C PRO A 52 13.74 4.64 -5.32
N GLY A 53 13.49 5.75 -6.01
CA GLY A 53 12.14 6.28 -6.20
C GLY A 53 11.27 5.38 -7.07
N LEU A 54 11.83 4.82 -8.16
CA LEU A 54 11.14 3.85 -9.00
C LEU A 54 10.92 2.52 -8.26
N ARG A 55 11.91 2.06 -7.48
CA ARG A 55 11.73 0.87 -6.63
C ARG A 55 10.58 1.04 -5.67
N LEU A 56 10.54 2.18 -4.97
CA LEU A 56 9.47 2.51 -4.04
C LEU A 56 8.10 2.48 -4.74
N HIS A 57 7.98 3.11 -5.90
CA HIS A 57 6.74 3.12 -6.68
C HIS A 57 6.23 1.70 -7.01
N PHE A 58 7.12 0.80 -7.47
CA PHE A 58 6.72 -0.57 -7.80
C PHE A 58 6.39 -1.40 -6.56
N LEU A 59 7.11 -1.19 -5.44
CA LEU A 59 6.80 -1.87 -4.17
C LEU A 59 5.44 -1.42 -3.61
N GLU A 60 5.16 -0.12 -3.57
CA GLU A 60 3.86 0.43 -3.14
C GLU A 60 2.72 -0.13 -3.99
N ALA A 61 2.92 -0.16 -5.32
CA ALA A 61 1.94 -0.71 -6.24
C ALA A 61 1.74 -2.23 -6.07
N ALA A 62 2.78 -2.98 -5.72
CA ALA A 62 2.66 -4.40 -5.38
C ALA A 62 1.90 -4.60 -4.06
N ILE A 63 2.29 -3.86 -3.01
CA ILE A 63 1.66 -3.91 -1.68
C ILE A 63 0.16 -3.58 -1.75
N THR A 64 -0.24 -2.73 -2.69
CA THR A 64 -1.64 -2.35 -2.89
C THR A 64 -2.47 -3.50 -3.47
N LEU A 65 -1.87 -4.46 -4.17
CA LEU A 65 -2.55 -5.63 -4.71
C LEU A 65 -2.80 -6.71 -3.65
N TYR A 66 -2.01 -6.75 -2.58
CA TYR A 66 -2.15 -7.75 -1.53
C TYR A 66 -3.15 -7.27 -0.47
N HIS A 67 -4.40 -7.69 -0.59
CA HIS A 67 -5.47 -7.31 0.33
C HIS A 67 -5.67 -8.34 1.44
N ASP A 68 -5.50 -9.62 1.12
CA ASP A 68 -5.73 -10.75 2.00
C ASP A 68 -4.90 -11.95 1.52
N ASP A 69 -4.90 -13.04 2.27
CA ASP A 69 -4.20 -14.27 1.89
C ASP A 69 -4.75 -14.85 0.58
N TYR A 70 -3.88 -15.49 -0.15
CA TYR A 70 -4.22 -16.12 -1.43
C TYR A 70 -5.40 -17.07 -1.30
N LEU A 71 -6.46 -16.83 -2.08
CA LEU A 71 -7.74 -17.56 -2.03
C LEU A 71 -8.31 -17.66 -0.60
N SER A 72 -8.40 -16.54 0.09
CA SER A 72 -8.90 -16.44 1.48
C SER A 72 -10.34 -16.94 1.63
N SER A 73 -11.11 -17.01 0.54
CA SER A 73 -12.46 -17.60 0.53
C SER A 73 -12.50 -19.12 0.79
N ASP A 74 -11.38 -19.83 0.67
CA ASP A 74 -11.27 -21.26 0.94
C ASP A 74 -10.17 -21.56 1.97
N PRO A 75 -10.39 -21.24 3.26
CA PRO A 75 -9.36 -21.30 4.30
C PRO A 75 -8.87 -22.72 4.60
N TYR A 76 -9.66 -23.74 4.27
CA TYR A 76 -9.36 -25.15 4.58
C TYR A 76 -8.68 -25.92 3.44
N ALA A 77 -8.28 -25.24 2.38
CA ALA A 77 -7.60 -25.87 1.26
C ALA A 77 -6.11 -26.07 1.58
N ASP A 78 -5.75 -27.20 2.22
CA ASP A 78 -4.38 -27.52 2.65
C ASP A 78 -3.37 -27.44 1.50
N TRP A 79 -3.78 -27.76 0.27
CA TRP A 79 -2.93 -27.67 -0.92
C TRP A 79 -2.49 -26.25 -1.29
N LEU A 80 -3.17 -25.23 -0.75
CA LEU A 80 -2.84 -23.80 -0.95
C LEU A 80 -1.83 -23.28 0.10
N GLN A 81 -1.61 -24.01 1.21
CA GLN A 81 -0.86 -23.47 2.33
C GLN A 81 0.55 -23.03 1.95
N THR A 82 1.27 -23.86 1.21
CA THR A 82 2.63 -23.53 0.73
C THR A 82 2.65 -22.25 -0.10
N GLU A 83 1.66 -22.06 -0.96
CA GLU A 83 1.57 -20.88 -1.81
C GLU A 83 1.15 -19.63 -1.03
N ARG A 84 0.24 -19.77 -0.06
CA ARG A 84 -0.12 -18.70 0.87
C ARG A 84 1.09 -18.21 1.65
N ASP A 85 1.84 -19.14 2.25
CA ASP A 85 3.02 -18.78 3.03
C ASP A 85 4.08 -18.12 2.15
N ARG A 86 4.28 -18.61 0.92
CA ARG A 86 5.22 -18.01 -0.04
C ARG A 86 4.84 -16.57 -0.40
N LEU A 87 3.58 -16.33 -0.73
CA LEU A 87 3.10 -15.00 -1.12
C LEU A 87 3.09 -14.03 0.06
N ARG A 88 2.71 -14.53 1.26
CA ARG A 88 2.75 -13.77 2.51
C ARG A 88 4.18 -13.34 2.85
N GLU A 89 5.16 -14.22 2.74
CA GLU A 89 6.56 -13.88 2.95
C GLU A 89 7.07 -12.85 1.94
N ARG A 90 6.67 -12.95 0.67
CA ARG A 90 7.01 -11.93 -0.33
C ARG A 90 6.39 -10.57 -0.01
N PHE A 91 5.14 -10.56 0.47
CA PHE A 91 4.46 -9.34 0.90
C PHE A 91 5.15 -8.69 2.11
N PHE A 92 5.51 -9.46 3.13
CA PHE A 92 6.22 -8.95 4.30
C PHE A 92 7.60 -8.40 3.94
N ASN A 93 8.32 -9.07 3.06
CA ASN A 93 9.60 -8.59 2.56
C ASN A 93 9.44 -7.29 1.74
N ALA A 94 8.36 -7.16 0.98
CA ALA A 94 8.05 -5.91 0.26
C ALA A 94 7.75 -4.76 1.22
N LEU A 95 7.01 -5.00 2.31
CA LEU A 95 6.76 -4.00 3.35
C LEU A 95 8.06 -3.54 4.02
N LEU A 96 8.97 -4.46 4.38
CA LEU A 96 10.26 -4.10 4.98
C LEU A 96 11.12 -3.27 4.02
N GLN A 97 11.23 -3.68 2.75
CA GLN A 97 11.97 -2.92 1.74
C GLN A 97 11.36 -1.52 1.51
N THR A 98 10.04 -1.42 1.52
CA THR A 98 9.34 -0.13 1.42
C THR A 98 9.66 0.76 2.61
N ALA A 99 9.65 0.19 3.82
CA ALA A 99 9.99 0.92 5.05
C ALA A 99 11.46 1.39 5.03
N ASP A 100 12.41 0.56 4.56
CA ASP A 100 13.81 0.96 4.39
C ASP A 100 13.94 2.13 3.41
N LEU A 101 13.28 2.08 2.27
CA LEU A 101 13.31 3.16 1.28
C LEU A 101 12.69 4.46 1.81
N TYR A 102 11.61 4.38 2.59
CA TYR A 102 11.06 5.55 3.27
C TYR A 102 12.05 6.15 4.28
N ALA A 103 12.70 5.31 5.09
CA ALA A 103 13.68 5.77 6.07
C ALA A 103 14.90 6.41 5.38
N ASP A 104 15.39 5.82 4.29
CA ASP A 104 16.50 6.37 3.50
C ASP A 104 16.15 7.72 2.87
N ALA A 105 14.88 7.92 2.51
CA ALA A 105 14.34 9.20 2.07
C ALA A 105 14.02 10.18 3.22
N GLY A 106 14.28 9.79 4.48
CA GLY A 106 13.96 10.58 5.67
C GLY A 106 12.48 10.60 6.05
N ARG A 107 11.66 9.79 5.41
CA ARG A 107 10.22 9.66 5.66
C ARG A 107 9.95 8.66 6.79
N TYR A 108 10.49 8.93 7.98
CA TYR A 108 10.42 8.01 9.12
C TYR A 108 8.98 7.70 9.57
N ALA A 109 8.07 8.66 9.48
CA ALA A 109 6.66 8.44 9.83
C ALA A 109 6.02 7.36 8.94
N ASP A 110 6.32 7.36 7.64
CA ASP A 110 5.83 6.37 6.67
C ASP A 110 6.51 5.01 6.90
N ALA A 111 7.80 4.98 7.19
CA ALA A 111 8.55 3.77 7.53
C ALA A 111 7.97 3.10 8.79
N ILE A 112 7.75 3.85 9.86
CA ILE A 112 7.14 3.39 11.12
C ILE A 112 5.73 2.85 10.89
N THR A 113 4.92 3.55 10.08
CA THR A 113 3.55 3.12 9.74
C THR A 113 3.56 1.81 8.98
N THR A 114 4.49 1.65 8.04
CA THR A 114 4.66 0.42 7.25
C THR A 114 5.07 -0.76 8.14
N CYS A 115 6.00 -0.58 9.08
CA CYS A 115 6.37 -1.60 10.05
C CYS A 115 5.20 -1.99 10.95
N ARG A 116 4.40 -1.02 11.42
CA ARG A 116 3.21 -1.30 12.22
C ARG A 116 2.15 -2.09 11.43
N ARG A 117 1.98 -1.80 10.14
CA ARG A 117 1.11 -2.59 9.26
C ARG A 117 1.57 -4.04 9.17
N LEU A 118 2.87 -4.28 9.04
CA LEU A 118 3.43 -5.63 9.03
C LEU A 118 3.16 -6.34 10.35
N LEU A 119 3.46 -5.72 11.48
CA LEU A 119 3.25 -6.28 12.81
C LEU A 119 1.76 -6.51 13.15
N ALA A 120 0.84 -5.82 12.51
CA ALA A 120 -0.59 -6.10 12.62
C ALA A 120 -0.99 -7.40 11.91
N SER A 121 -0.21 -7.86 10.93
CA SER A 121 -0.43 -9.13 10.19
C SER A 121 0.39 -10.29 10.74
N ASP A 122 1.53 -10.01 11.37
CA ASP A 122 2.43 -10.99 11.98
C ASP A 122 3.10 -10.38 13.21
N GLU A 123 2.47 -10.58 14.36
CA GLU A 123 2.88 -9.96 15.61
C GLU A 123 4.21 -10.50 16.17
N VAL A 124 4.61 -11.73 15.81
CA VAL A 124 5.84 -12.35 16.32
C VAL A 124 7.07 -12.11 15.45
N ARG A 125 6.94 -11.33 14.39
CA ARG A 125 8.02 -11.09 13.40
C ARG A 125 9.09 -10.15 13.94
N GLU A 126 10.14 -10.71 14.48
CA GLU A 126 11.21 -9.99 15.19
C GLU A 126 11.95 -8.97 14.30
N ASN A 127 12.19 -9.28 13.01
CA ASN A 127 12.87 -8.34 12.10
C ASN A 127 12.05 -7.05 11.84
N ALA A 128 10.73 -7.12 11.95
CA ALA A 128 9.88 -5.93 11.86
C ALA A 128 9.99 -5.05 13.12
N TYR A 129 10.14 -5.66 14.31
CA TYR A 129 10.47 -4.92 15.53
C TYR A 129 11.84 -4.26 15.44
N GLN A 130 12.84 -4.95 14.93
CA GLN A 130 14.18 -4.38 14.71
C GLN A 130 14.12 -3.14 13.79
N ALA A 131 13.41 -3.25 12.67
CA ALA A 131 13.22 -2.15 11.74
C ALA A 131 12.49 -0.97 12.41
N LEU A 132 11.40 -1.26 13.13
CA LEU A 132 10.61 -0.25 13.85
C LEU A 132 11.44 0.49 14.90
N MET A 133 12.18 -0.25 15.75
CA MET A 133 13.10 0.32 16.75
C MET A 133 14.15 1.22 16.12
N ARG A 134 14.75 0.78 15.01
CA ARG A 134 15.76 1.54 14.29
C ARG A 134 15.18 2.85 13.77
N TYR A 135 14.03 2.83 13.07
CA TYR A 135 13.44 4.05 12.52
C TYR A 135 12.92 5.02 13.58
N GLN A 136 12.43 4.51 14.72
CA GLN A 136 12.07 5.34 15.87
C GLN A 136 13.30 6.04 16.44
N ALA A 137 14.40 5.31 16.66
CA ALA A 137 15.63 5.90 17.17
C ALA A 137 16.24 6.92 16.18
N GLU A 138 16.31 6.58 14.88
CA GLU A 138 16.80 7.49 13.83
C GLU A 138 15.92 8.73 13.63
N SER A 139 14.63 8.65 13.96
CA SER A 139 13.73 9.81 13.96
C SER A 139 13.83 10.66 15.24
N GLY A 140 14.61 10.23 16.24
CA GLY A 140 14.78 10.88 17.52
C GLY A 140 13.86 10.37 18.65
N ASP A 141 12.98 9.40 18.36
CA ASP A 141 12.10 8.77 19.34
C ASP A 141 12.76 7.53 19.99
N SER A 142 13.86 7.75 20.70
CA SER A 142 14.54 6.67 21.40
C SER A 142 13.67 6.04 22.51
N ALA A 143 12.78 6.81 23.14
CA ALA A 143 11.87 6.27 24.15
C ALA A 143 10.86 5.31 23.52
N GLY A 144 10.27 5.65 22.38
CA GLY A 144 9.40 4.78 21.62
C GLY A 144 10.11 3.50 21.16
N ALA A 145 11.36 3.59 20.74
CA ALA A 145 12.17 2.44 20.35
C ALA A 145 12.38 1.45 21.51
N LEU A 146 12.67 1.96 22.71
CA LEU A 146 12.83 1.12 23.93
C LEU A 146 11.51 0.43 24.33
N LEU A 147 10.39 1.14 24.24
CA LEU A 147 9.06 0.55 24.48
C LEU A 147 8.74 -0.54 23.45
N THR A 148 9.16 -0.33 22.20
CA THR A 148 9.00 -1.32 21.12
C THR A 148 9.80 -2.59 21.41
N TYR A 149 11.00 -2.48 21.97
CA TYR A 149 11.79 -3.63 22.43
C TYR A 149 11.08 -4.42 23.54
N GLU A 150 10.59 -3.74 24.57
CA GLU A 150 9.89 -4.43 25.67
C GLU A 150 8.63 -5.15 25.17
N ARG A 151 7.90 -4.55 24.24
CA ARG A 151 6.76 -5.22 23.59
C ARG A 151 7.19 -6.48 22.84
N CYS A 152 8.25 -6.37 22.03
CA CYS A 152 8.82 -7.52 21.29
C CYS A 152 9.22 -8.63 22.25
N ARG A 153 9.94 -8.30 23.31
CA ARG A 153 10.42 -9.27 24.32
C ARG A 153 9.26 -9.98 25.01
N THR A 154 8.27 -9.24 25.49
CA THR A 154 7.10 -9.83 26.16
C THR A 154 6.38 -10.79 25.22
N LEU A 155 6.12 -10.37 23.98
CA LEU A 155 5.40 -11.18 23.02
C LEU A 155 6.17 -12.45 22.62
N LEU A 156 7.48 -12.36 22.36
CA LEU A 156 8.30 -13.54 22.05
C LEU A 156 8.36 -14.52 23.23
N LEU A 157 8.40 -14.01 24.44
CA LEU A 157 8.37 -14.86 25.64
C LEU A 157 7.02 -15.56 25.80
N ASP A 158 5.91 -14.85 25.60
CA ASP A 158 4.55 -15.37 25.79
C ASP A 158 4.17 -16.37 24.69
N GLU A 159 4.50 -16.07 23.41
CA GLU A 159 4.09 -16.89 22.27
C GLU A 159 5.08 -18.02 21.91
N LEU A 160 6.39 -17.79 22.10
CA LEU A 160 7.45 -18.68 21.67
C LEU A 160 8.29 -19.23 22.83
N GLY A 161 8.13 -18.69 24.05
CA GLY A 161 8.95 -19.05 25.21
C GLY A 161 10.43 -18.68 25.04
N ALA A 162 10.75 -17.68 24.23
CA ALA A 162 12.11 -17.32 23.85
C ALA A 162 12.40 -15.82 24.09
N ASP A 163 13.64 -15.52 24.44
CA ASP A 163 14.12 -14.14 24.47
C ASP A 163 14.39 -13.64 23.04
N PRO A 164 14.38 -12.29 22.82
CA PRO A 164 14.78 -11.71 21.55
C PRO A 164 16.18 -12.14 21.10
N SER A 165 16.39 -12.22 19.80
CA SER A 165 17.69 -12.60 19.23
C SER A 165 18.82 -11.68 19.65
N PRO A 166 20.08 -12.13 19.62
CA PRO A 166 21.24 -11.29 19.96
C PRO A 166 21.29 -9.99 19.16
N MET A 167 20.81 -9.99 17.93
CA MET A 167 20.78 -8.80 17.07
C MET A 167 19.80 -7.74 17.61
N THR A 168 18.62 -8.15 18.06
CA THR A 168 17.63 -7.26 18.69
C THR A 168 18.12 -6.72 20.02
N GLN A 169 18.76 -7.57 20.83
CA GLN A 169 19.36 -7.15 22.11
C GLN A 169 20.51 -6.14 21.88
N GLN A 170 21.36 -6.37 20.88
CA GLN A 170 22.42 -5.42 20.53
C GLN A 170 21.84 -4.08 20.07
N LEU A 171 20.82 -4.09 19.23
CA LEU A 171 20.16 -2.86 18.80
C LEU A 171 19.58 -2.09 20.01
N HIS A 172 18.92 -2.80 20.93
CA HIS A 172 18.42 -2.22 22.17
C HIS A 172 19.54 -1.55 23.00
N HIS A 173 20.67 -2.24 23.21
CA HIS A 173 21.81 -1.67 23.91
C HIS A 173 22.40 -0.43 23.21
N ARG A 174 22.49 -0.45 21.90
CA ARG A 174 22.97 0.71 21.12
C ARG A 174 22.03 1.91 21.29
N ILE A 175 20.72 1.68 21.31
CA ILE A 175 19.72 2.75 21.53
C ILE A 175 19.84 3.29 22.96
N LEU A 176 19.96 2.42 23.96
CA LEU A 176 20.15 2.80 25.37
C LEU A 176 21.40 3.68 25.56
N ASN A 177 22.50 3.34 24.89
CA ASN A 177 23.76 4.06 24.99
C ASN A 177 23.76 5.35 24.15
N GLY A 178 22.70 5.65 23.39
CA GLY A 178 22.67 6.80 22.49
C GLY A 178 23.60 6.66 21.27
N GLU A 179 23.97 5.43 20.91
CA GLU A 179 24.86 5.14 19.76
C GLU A 179 24.11 5.17 18.40
N VAL A 180 22.80 5.24 18.44
CA VAL A 180 21.97 5.44 17.25
C VAL A 180 21.62 6.93 17.18
N GLU A 181 22.42 7.66 16.42
CA GLU A 181 22.17 9.10 16.24
C GLU A 181 20.95 9.34 15.36
N PRO A 182 20.09 10.34 15.72
CA PRO A 182 19.03 10.79 14.83
C PRO A 182 19.64 11.23 13.50
N ARG A 183 19.18 10.62 12.41
CA ARG A 183 19.67 10.96 11.09
C ARG A 183 19.08 12.32 10.70
N GLN A 184 19.86 13.39 10.91
CA GLN A 184 19.50 14.72 10.42
C GLN A 184 19.38 14.63 8.89
N ILE A 185 18.15 14.70 8.41
CA ILE A 185 17.94 14.95 6.99
C ILE A 185 18.59 16.31 6.76
N ALA A 186 19.63 16.35 5.93
CA ALA A 186 20.11 17.61 5.41
C ALA A 186 18.89 18.25 4.72
N ALA A 187 18.25 19.17 5.43
CA ALA A 187 17.18 20.00 4.90
C ALA A 187 17.84 20.84 3.80
N GLY A 188 17.93 20.25 2.61
CA GLY A 188 18.25 20.96 1.38
C GLY A 188 17.21 22.05 1.23
N LEU A 189 17.55 23.22 1.76
CA LEU A 189 17.05 24.54 1.38
C LEU A 189 15.51 24.67 1.23
N ILE A 190 14.79 24.64 2.34
CA ILE A 190 13.72 25.60 2.52
C ILE A 190 14.11 26.44 3.72
N ASN A 191 14.98 27.41 3.46
CA ASN A 191 15.25 28.53 4.36
C ASN A 191 14.01 29.43 4.34
N VAL A 192 12.96 29.05 5.05
CA VAL A 192 11.97 30.02 5.49
C VAL A 192 12.55 30.62 6.76
N SER A 193 13.41 31.59 6.60
CA SER A 193 13.78 32.50 7.68
C SER A 193 12.51 33.10 8.22
N ALA A 194 12.10 32.64 9.39
CA ALA A 194 11.20 33.40 10.26
C ALA A 194 11.97 34.61 10.78
N SER A 195 11.95 35.68 10.01
CA SER A 195 12.31 37.02 10.48
C SER A 195 11.06 37.85 10.49
N THR A 196 10.48 37.91 11.69
CA THR A 196 9.89 39.11 12.34
C THR A 196 9.41 40.24 11.42
N SER A 197 8.12 40.45 11.54
CA SER A 197 7.42 41.77 11.56
C SER A 197 8.13 42.91 10.87
N THR A 198 7.58 43.47 9.83
CA THR A 198 7.07 44.88 9.80
C THR A 198 6.64 45.27 8.38
N VAL A 199 5.53 45.99 8.34
CA VAL A 199 5.07 46.92 7.27
C VAL A 199 4.36 46.26 6.10
N ILE A 200 3.04 46.25 6.26
CA ILE A 200 2.09 46.27 5.16
C ILE A 200 2.27 47.60 4.44
N ASP A 201 2.81 47.58 3.25
CA ASP A 201 2.60 48.68 2.30
C ASP A 201 2.12 48.10 0.98
N SER A 202 1.12 48.76 0.45
CA SER A 202 0.30 48.44 -0.69
C SER A 202 1.04 47.83 -1.88
N VAL A 203 0.83 46.54 -2.15
CA VAL A 203 1.19 45.92 -3.43
C VAL A 203 -0.03 45.96 -4.35
N HIS A 204 0.09 46.74 -5.40
CA HIS A 204 -0.79 46.70 -6.56
C HIS A 204 -0.84 45.29 -7.12
N VAL A 205 -2.01 44.69 -7.08
CA VAL A 205 -2.28 43.40 -7.75
C VAL A 205 -2.50 43.68 -9.21
N ASP A 206 -1.47 43.45 -10.01
CA ASP A 206 -1.58 43.45 -11.47
C ASP A 206 -2.38 42.19 -11.89
N ALA A 207 -3.56 42.44 -12.45
CA ALA A 207 -4.50 41.40 -12.86
C ALA A 207 -4.08 40.80 -14.20
N SER A 208 -3.06 39.91 -14.15
CA SER A 208 -2.77 38.97 -15.25
C SER A 208 -2.59 37.55 -14.72
N PHE A 209 -3.65 37.04 -14.11
CA PHE A 209 -3.74 35.62 -13.83
C PHE A 209 -3.99 34.87 -15.15
N GLN A 210 -2.93 34.29 -15.73
CA GLN A 210 -3.10 33.22 -16.70
C GLN A 210 -3.56 31.97 -15.90
N PRO A 211 -4.69 31.33 -16.29
CA PRO A 211 -5.09 30.11 -15.64
C PRO A 211 -3.99 29.07 -15.84
N LEU A 212 -3.47 28.55 -14.72
CA LEU A 212 -2.62 27.36 -14.70
C LEU A 212 -3.42 26.25 -15.40
N VAL A 213 -3.02 25.94 -16.64
CA VAL A 213 -3.44 24.71 -17.30
C VAL A 213 -2.83 23.57 -16.49
N LEU A 214 -3.62 23.01 -15.58
CA LEU A 214 -3.27 21.77 -14.93
C LEU A 214 -3.04 20.73 -16.03
N PRO A 215 -1.90 20.01 -16.03
CA PRO A 215 -1.74 18.92 -16.97
C PRO A 215 -2.93 17.99 -16.80
N GLN A 216 -3.62 17.69 -17.89
CA GLN A 216 -4.69 16.70 -17.90
C GLN A 216 -4.11 15.43 -17.24
N ARG A 217 -4.58 15.12 -16.04
CA ARG A 217 -4.29 13.85 -15.40
C ARG A 217 -4.75 12.80 -16.39
N THR A 218 -3.81 12.17 -17.06
CA THR A 218 -4.07 10.97 -17.81
C THR A 218 -4.55 9.95 -16.77
N LEU A 219 -5.86 9.77 -16.71
CA LEU A 219 -6.45 8.69 -15.92
C LEU A 219 -5.77 7.42 -16.38
N LEU A 220 -5.19 6.68 -15.43
CA LEU A 220 -4.55 5.42 -15.72
C LEU A 220 -5.52 4.55 -16.53
N PRO A 221 -5.07 3.79 -17.53
CA PRO A 221 -5.93 3.00 -18.45
C PRO A 221 -6.73 1.88 -17.76
N VAL A 222 -6.65 1.75 -16.43
CA VAL A 222 -7.38 0.75 -15.62
C VAL A 222 -8.85 1.13 -15.40
N LEU A 223 -9.25 2.36 -15.74
CA LEU A 223 -10.63 2.81 -15.65
C LEU A 223 -11.26 2.91 -17.06
N ASP A 224 -11.11 1.84 -17.84
CA ASP A 224 -11.87 1.70 -19.08
C ASP A 224 -13.35 1.62 -18.75
N ALA A 225 -14.13 2.37 -19.52
CA ALA A 225 -15.58 2.54 -19.42
C ALA A 225 -16.42 1.24 -19.48
N ASP A 226 -15.79 0.08 -19.65
CA ASP A 226 -16.45 -1.22 -19.68
C ASP A 226 -16.82 -1.76 -18.27
N ASN A 227 -16.33 -1.14 -17.19
CA ASN A 227 -16.68 -1.57 -15.82
C ASN A 227 -18.03 -0.99 -15.32
N THR A 228 -18.70 -0.17 -16.12
CA THR A 228 -20.03 0.40 -15.82
C THR A 228 -21.17 -0.59 -16.05
N ARG A 229 -20.91 -1.72 -16.71
CA ARG A 229 -21.97 -2.69 -17.14
C ARG A 229 -22.65 -3.44 -16.00
N PHE A 230 -22.15 -3.35 -14.75
CA PHE A 230 -22.70 -4.11 -13.63
C PHE A 230 -22.99 -3.27 -12.38
N PHE A 231 -23.15 -1.95 -12.50
CA PHE A 231 -23.56 -1.12 -11.38
C PHE A 231 -25.08 -1.05 -11.35
N VAL A 232 -25.71 -1.93 -10.54
CA VAL A 232 -27.16 -2.02 -10.43
C VAL A 232 -27.58 -1.54 -9.04
N GLY A 233 -28.55 -0.61 -8.99
CA GLY A 233 -29.31 -0.35 -7.79
C GLY A 233 -28.92 0.85 -6.92
N ARG A 234 -28.02 1.78 -7.39
CA ARG A 234 -27.68 3.00 -6.64
C ARG A 234 -27.78 4.28 -7.47
N GLN A 235 -28.80 4.35 -8.27
CA GLN A 235 -29.03 5.48 -9.19
C GLN A 235 -29.32 6.79 -8.46
N LEU A 236 -29.94 6.72 -7.26
CA LEU A 236 -30.22 7.91 -6.44
C LEU A 236 -28.93 8.52 -5.88
N GLU A 237 -28.05 7.69 -5.37
CA GLU A 237 -26.76 8.13 -4.79
C GLU A 237 -25.84 8.66 -5.88
N LEU A 238 -25.81 8.02 -7.06
CA LEU A 238 -25.07 8.52 -8.23
C LEU A 238 -25.58 9.90 -8.68
N GLY A 239 -26.90 10.06 -8.80
CA GLY A 239 -27.48 11.33 -9.18
C GLY A 239 -27.16 12.47 -8.19
N GLN A 240 -27.10 12.15 -6.88
CA GLN A 240 -26.68 13.13 -5.87
C GLN A 240 -25.20 13.51 -5.99
N LEU A 241 -24.32 12.56 -6.33
CA LEU A 241 -22.91 12.83 -6.57
C LEU A 241 -22.70 13.67 -7.83
N GLU A 242 -23.41 13.37 -8.91
CA GLU A 242 -23.36 14.14 -10.17
C GLU A 242 -23.85 15.57 -9.97
N GLU A 243 -24.94 15.80 -9.22
CA GLU A 243 -25.43 17.14 -8.89
C GLU A 243 -24.39 17.94 -8.09
N ARG A 244 -23.69 17.31 -7.14
CA ARG A 244 -22.60 17.94 -6.38
C ARG A 244 -21.39 18.25 -7.23
N LEU A 245 -21.04 17.37 -8.17
CA LEU A 245 -19.95 17.58 -9.12
C LEU A 245 -20.23 18.76 -10.07
N GLN A 246 -21.48 18.92 -10.52
CA GLN A 246 -21.87 20.09 -11.31
C GLN A 246 -21.71 21.39 -10.52
N GLY A 247 -22.08 21.39 -9.23
CA GLY A 247 -21.87 22.55 -8.36
C GLY A 247 -20.38 22.97 -8.21
N VAL A 248 -19.46 22.01 -8.31
CA VAL A 248 -18.01 22.29 -8.30
C VAL A 248 -17.57 23.03 -9.58
N ALA A 249 -18.16 22.72 -10.73
CA ALA A 249 -17.90 23.41 -11.99
C ALA A 249 -18.34 24.89 -11.92
N ASP A 250 -19.33 25.19 -11.08
CA ASP A 250 -19.84 26.56 -10.82
C ASP A 250 -19.06 27.27 -9.69
N GLY A 251 -17.94 26.70 -9.22
CA GLY A 251 -17.08 27.29 -8.20
C GLY A 251 -17.49 27.02 -6.75
N HIS A 252 -18.46 26.15 -6.52
CA HIS A 252 -18.93 25.75 -5.17
C HIS A 252 -18.29 24.46 -4.75
N GLY A 253 -17.24 24.52 -3.91
CA GLY A 253 -16.61 23.32 -3.33
C GLY A 253 -17.58 22.59 -2.39
N ALA A 254 -17.60 21.24 -2.45
CA ALA A 254 -18.38 20.39 -1.58
C ALA A 254 -17.55 19.23 -1.06
N LEU A 255 -17.80 18.85 0.21
CA LEU A 255 -17.27 17.62 0.81
C LEU A 255 -18.42 16.60 0.87
N VAL A 256 -18.20 15.43 0.28
CA VAL A 256 -19.15 14.32 0.33
C VAL A 256 -18.55 13.18 1.15
N LEU A 257 -19.27 12.75 2.19
CA LEU A 257 -18.91 11.61 3.03
C LEU A 257 -19.77 10.42 2.67
N LEU A 258 -19.16 9.30 2.27
CA LEU A 258 -19.84 8.04 1.96
C LEU A 258 -19.72 7.10 3.15
N GLU A 259 -20.81 6.89 3.88
CA GLU A 259 -20.90 5.94 4.99
C GLU A 259 -21.64 4.67 4.60
N GLY A 260 -21.29 3.55 5.23
CA GLY A 260 -21.95 2.26 5.05
C GLY A 260 -21.08 1.09 5.49
N GLU A 261 -21.68 -0.10 5.60
CA GLU A 261 -20.98 -1.32 6.00
C GLU A 261 -19.89 -1.74 5.00
N ALA A 262 -18.93 -2.57 5.44
CA ALA A 262 -17.93 -3.12 4.55
C ALA A 262 -18.58 -3.93 3.41
N GLY A 263 -18.08 -3.78 2.19
CA GLY A 263 -18.59 -4.51 1.02
C GLY A 263 -19.79 -3.90 0.29
N VAL A 264 -20.42 -2.84 0.81
CA VAL A 264 -21.62 -2.23 0.15
C VAL A 264 -21.31 -1.41 -1.11
N GLY A 265 -20.06 -1.40 -1.59
CA GLY A 265 -19.69 -0.76 -2.86
C GLY A 265 -19.41 0.74 -2.80
N LYS A 266 -19.07 1.31 -1.62
CA LYS A 266 -18.72 2.75 -1.48
C LYS A 266 -17.61 3.20 -2.42
N THR A 267 -16.55 2.43 -2.49
CA THR A 267 -15.41 2.73 -3.38
C THR A 267 -15.82 2.74 -4.84
N ARG A 268 -16.70 1.83 -5.24
CA ARG A 268 -17.23 1.75 -6.61
C ARG A 268 -18.21 2.88 -6.95
N LEU A 269 -18.88 3.45 -5.95
CA LEU A 269 -19.73 4.61 -6.10
C LEU A 269 -18.93 5.92 -6.27
N ALA A 270 -17.70 5.97 -5.71
CA ALA A 270 -16.82 7.12 -5.75
C ALA A 270 -15.95 7.20 -7.02
N TYR A 271 -15.91 6.11 -7.81
CA TYR A 271 -15.21 6.00 -9.09
C TYR A 271 -16.19 5.93 -10.27
#